data_7256880fbabebd0481a03d473927ab25
#
_entry.id   7256880fbabebd0481a03d473927ab25
#
_cell.length_a   1.000
_cell.length_b   1.000
_cell.length_c   1.000
_cell.angle_alpha   90.00
_cell.angle_beta   90.00
_cell.angle_gamma   90.00
#
_symmetry.space_group_name_H-M   'P 1'
#
loop_
_entity.id
_entity.type
_entity.pdbx_description
1 polymer ?
#
loop_
_entity_poly.entity_id
_entity_poly.type
_entity_poly.pdbx_seq_one_letter_code
_entity_poly.pdbx_strand_id
1 'polypeptide(L)'
;MQLFYNPTITETTEVFSFDKDESRHIIKVLRKKDTDILHVTNGLGFLFTTEITLASDSKCTVKILSFEKAAPSKFRLHLAVAPTKMNDRYEWFLEKATEIGIHEITPIICDHSERKIINTERFDKILLTAMKQSNELFLPKLNNAIT
;
A
#
# COMPACT_ATOMS: atom_id res chain seq x y z
N MET A 1 13.46 5.68 -3.85
CA MET A 1 13.44 4.24 -3.48
C MET A 1 12.16 3.64 -4.06
N GLN A 2 12.24 2.49 -4.68
CA GLN A 2 11.04 1.79 -5.13
C GLN A 2 10.55 0.86 -4.04
N LEU A 3 9.31 1.05 -3.60
CA LEU A 3 8.70 0.31 -2.51
C LEU A 3 7.69 -0.71 -3.03
N PHE A 4 7.83 -1.96 -2.57
CA PHE A 4 6.87 -3.04 -2.80
C PHE A 4 6.03 -3.28 -1.55
N TYR A 5 4.94 -4.01 -1.70
CA TYR A 5 4.01 -4.27 -0.62
C TYR A 5 3.68 -5.76 -0.50
N ASN A 6 3.77 -6.27 0.72
CA ASN A 6 3.29 -7.61 1.07
C ASN A 6 2.71 -7.58 2.50
N PRO A 7 1.39 -7.64 2.66
CA PRO A 7 0.74 -7.51 3.97
C PRO A 7 0.98 -8.69 4.92
N THR A 8 1.49 -9.82 4.40
CA THR A 8 1.60 -11.06 5.17
C THR A 8 2.94 -11.25 5.87
N ILE A 9 3.95 -10.45 5.50
CA ILE A 9 5.28 -10.58 6.08
C ILE A 9 5.37 -9.93 7.46
N THR A 10 6.14 -10.57 8.34
CA THR A 10 6.35 -10.16 9.73
C THR A 10 7.84 -10.17 10.08
N GLU A 11 8.17 -9.75 11.29
CA GLU A 11 9.54 -9.79 11.82
C GLU A 11 10.18 -11.19 11.81
N THR A 12 9.37 -12.25 11.78
CA THR A 12 9.82 -13.65 11.78
C THR A 12 9.85 -14.28 10.39
N THR A 13 9.41 -13.55 9.35
CA THR A 13 9.44 -14.04 7.96
C THR A 13 10.88 -14.00 7.45
N GLU A 14 11.39 -15.11 6.96
CA GLU A 14 12.75 -15.19 6.40
C GLU A 14 12.75 -15.13 4.87
N VAL A 15 11.78 -15.79 4.25
CA VAL A 15 11.66 -15.91 2.78
C VAL A 15 10.20 -15.78 2.38
N PHE A 16 9.95 -15.13 1.25
CA PHE A 16 8.63 -15.12 0.62
C PHE A 16 8.74 -14.98 -0.90
N SER A 17 7.62 -15.21 -1.58
CA SER A 17 7.52 -15.01 -3.03
C SER A 17 6.42 -14.01 -3.34
N PHE A 18 6.66 -13.16 -4.34
CA PHE A 18 5.63 -12.28 -4.89
C PHE A 18 4.63 -13.09 -5.73
N ASP A 19 3.43 -12.55 -5.89
CA ASP A 19 2.45 -13.10 -6.82
C ASP A 19 2.95 -12.98 -8.28
N LYS A 20 2.18 -13.55 -9.20
CA LYS A 20 2.57 -13.60 -10.62
C LYS A 20 2.67 -12.21 -11.25
N ASP A 21 1.76 -11.30 -10.92
CA ASP A 21 1.70 -9.97 -11.54
C ASP A 21 2.86 -9.10 -11.04
N GLU A 22 3.12 -9.07 -9.73
CA GLU A 22 4.25 -8.36 -9.17
C GLU A 22 5.59 -9.00 -9.58
N SER A 23 5.68 -10.33 -9.63
CA SER A 23 6.87 -11.04 -10.14
C SER A 23 7.20 -10.63 -11.58
N ARG A 24 6.19 -10.60 -12.44
CA ARG A 24 6.34 -10.16 -13.84
C ARG A 24 6.79 -8.70 -13.91
N HIS A 25 6.23 -7.84 -13.10
CA HIS A 25 6.63 -6.45 -12.99
C HIS A 25 8.11 -6.31 -12.60
N ILE A 26 8.53 -7.00 -11.54
CA ILE A 26 9.91 -6.97 -11.04
C ILE A 26 10.91 -7.45 -12.11
N ILE A 27 10.61 -8.57 -12.76
CA ILE A 27 11.56 -9.23 -13.65
C ILE A 27 11.52 -8.67 -15.08
N LYS A 28 10.32 -8.45 -15.65
CA LYS A 28 10.19 -8.01 -17.06
C LYS A 28 10.22 -6.51 -17.22
N VAL A 29 9.59 -5.76 -16.32
CA VAL A 29 9.50 -4.30 -16.43
C VAL A 29 10.73 -3.64 -15.79
N LEU A 30 11.03 -3.98 -14.54
CA LEU A 30 12.14 -3.42 -13.79
C LEU A 30 13.47 -4.11 -14.08
N ARG A 31 13.45 -5.25 -14.78
CA ARG A 31 14.62 -6.03 -15.19
C ARG A 31 15.56 -6.40 -14.05
N LYS A 32 14.98 -6.66 -12.88
CA LYS A 32 15.71 -7.13 -11.72
C LYS A 32 16.20 -8.55 -11.90
N LYS A 33 17.32 -8.88 -11.24
CA LYS A 33 18.03 -10.17 -11.34
C LYS A 33 18.26 -10.77 -9.96
N ASP A 34 18.74 -12.00 -9.95
CA ASP A 34 19.23 -12.63 -8.72
C ASP A 34 20.24 -11.72 -8.03
N THR A 35 20.21 -11.67 -6.72
CA THR A 35 21.01 -10.83 -5.81
C THR A 35 20.62 -9.34 -5.79
N ASP A 36 19.70 -8.87 -6.64
CA ASP A 36 19.21 -7.50 -6.55
C ASP A 36 18.41 -7.26 -5.25
N ILE A 37 18.52 -6.05 -4.73
CA ILE A 37 17.84 -5.65 -3.51
C ILE A 37 16.49 -5.03 -3.85
N LEU A 38 15.47 -5.46 -3.08
CA LEU A 38 14.13 -4.88 -3.10
C LEU A 38 13.75 -4.40 -1.70
N HIS A 39 13.06 -3.27 -1.65
CA HIS A 39 12.50 -2.74 -0.41
C HIS A 39 11.01 -3.03 -0.36
N VAL A 40 10.56 -3.65 0.74
CA VAL A 40 9.18 -4.12 0.88
C VAL A 40 8.60 -3.62 2.20
N THR A 41 7.37 -3.16 2.20
CA THR A 41 6.63 -2.85 3.42
C THR A 41 5.47 -3.81 3.60
N ASN A 42 5.08 -4.04 4.85
CA ASN A 42 3.84 -4.76 5.18
C ASN A 42 2.65 -3.81 5.45
N GLY A 43 2.85 -2.50 5.32
CA GLY A 43 1.82 -1.49 5.59
C GLY A 43 1.56 -1.24 7.08
N LEU A 44 2.34 -1.86 7.96
CA LEU A 44 2.23 -1.75 9.42
C LEU A 44 3.44 -1.03 10.05
N GLY A 45 4.17 -0.26 9.25
CA GLY A 45 5.31 0.53 9.69
C GLY A 45 6.66 -0.16 9.56
N PHE A 46 6.75 -1.31 8.90
CA PHE A 46 8.01 -1.99 8.66
C PHE A 46 8.54 -1.75 7.25
N LEU A 47 9.84 -1.56 7.15
CA LEU A 47 10.60 -1.58 5.90
C LEU A 47 11.53 -2.77 5.92
N PHE A 48 11.28 -3.73 5.05
CA PHE A 48 12.13 -4.91 4.87
C PHE A 48 13.09 -4.71 3.71
N THR A 49 14.36 -4.95 3.95
CA THR A 49 15.39 -5.03 2.90
C THR A 49 15.53 -6.48 2.50
N THR A 50 15.28 -6.78 1.23
CA THR A 50 15.25 -8.15 0.72
C THR A 50 16.19 -8.32 -0.46
N GLU A 51 16.66 -9.55 -0.68
CA GLU A 51 17.50 -9.93 -1.81
C GLU A 51 16.78 -10.99 -2.65
N ILE A 52 16.77 -10.83 -3.96
CA ILE A 52 16.19 -11.82 -4.87
C ILE A 52 17.04 -13.09 -4.87
N THR A 53 16.43 -14.20 -4.52
CA THR A 53 17.06 -15.53 -4.55
C THR A 53 16.64 -16.37 -5.76
N LEU A 54 15.50 -16.02 -6.38
CA LEU A 54 15.00 -16.63 -7.60
C LEU A 54 14.31 -15.56 -8.46
N ALA A 55 14.97 -15.14 -9.53
CA ALA A 55 14.45 -14.18 -10.50
C ALA A 55 13.53 -14.86 -11.52
N SER A 56 12.34 -15.26 -11.10
CA SER A 56 11.31 -15.85 -11.96
C SER A 56 10.18 -14.86 -12.20
N ASP A 57 9.74 -14.72 -13.45
CA ASP A 57 8.64 -13.84 -13.84
C ASP A 57 7.24 -14.36 -13.42
N SER A 58 7.17 -15.60 -12.96
CA SER A 58 5.95 -16.19 -12.40
C SER A 58 5.96 -16.28 -10.88
N LYS A 59 7.14 -16.32 -10.27
CA LYS A 59 7.31 -16.49 -8.82
C LYS A 59 8.65 -15.94 -8.38
N CYS A 60 8.79 -14.62 -8.34
CA CYS A 60 9.98 -13.97 -7.81
C CYS A 60 10.09 -14.22 -6.30
N THR A 61 11.16 -14.91 -5.88
CA THR A 61 11.40 -15.25 -4.49
C THR A 61 12.51 -14.40 -3.91
N VAL A 62 12.32 -13.93 -2.70
CA VAL A 62 13.27 -13.09 -1.98
C VAL A 62 13.50 -13.61 -0.56
N LYS A 63 14.71 -13.40 -0.05
CA LYS A 63 15.02 -13.56 1.38
C LYS A 63 15.09 -12.18 2.04
N ILE A 64 14.63 -12.10 3.28
CA ILE A 64 14.73 -10.89 4.08
C ILE A 64 16.12 -10.82 4.71
N LEU A 65 16.84 -9.73 4.44
CA LEU A 65 18.18 -9.49 5.01
C LEU A 65 18.09 -8.74 6.35
N SER A 66 17.21 -7.76 6.42
CA SER A 66 17.01 -6.92 7.60
C SER A 66 15.65 -6.22 7.55
N PHE A 67 15.23 -5.66 8.66
CA PHE A 67 14.07 -4.79 8.70
C PHE A 67 14.27 -3.62 9.64
N GLU A 68 13.55 -2.55 9.38
CA GLU A 68 13.45 -1.37 10.24
C GLU A 68 11.97 -1.13 10.57
N LYS A 69 11.70 -0.67 11.78
CA LYS A 69 10.37 -0.30 12.23
C LYS A 69 10.27 1.21 12.38
N ALA A 70 9.35 1.84 11.67
CA ALA A 70 9.06 3.25 11.84
C ALA A 70 8.48 3.52 13.23
N ALA A 71 8.86 4.66 13.81
CA ALA A 71 8.25 5.11 15.05
C ALA A 71 6.75 5.37 14.84
N PRO A 72 5.89 4.93 15.77
CA PRO A 72 4.48 5.23 15.68
C PRO A 72 4.23 6.74 15.76
N SER A 73 3.22 7.22 15.04
CA SER A 73 2.80 8.61 15.14
C SER A 73 2.34 8.95 16.57
N LYS A 74 2.63 10.15 17.02
CA LYS A 74 2.18 10.65 18.33
C LYS A 74 0.68 10.91 18.38
N PHE A 75 0.02 10.99 17.24
CA PHE A 75 -1.42 11.18 17.12
C PHE A 75 -1.99 10.25 16.05
N ARG A 76 -3.28 10.03 16.11
CA ARG A 76 -4.03 9.28 15.09
C ARG A 76 -5.05 10.22 14.45
N LEU A 77 -4.98 10.34 13.12
CA LEU A 77 -5.92 11.12 12.34
C LEU A 77 -6.88 10.18 11.60
N HIS A 78 -8.17 10.34 11.87
CA HIS A 78 -9.27 9.67 11.18
C HIS A 78 -10.15 10.74 10.52
N LEU A 79 -10.35 10.67 9.23
CA LEU A 79 -11.23 11.56 8.48
C LEU A 79 -12.46 10.81 7.97
N ALA A 80 -13.63 11.37 8.28
CA ALA A 80 -14.90 10.93 7.72
C ALA A 80 -15.34 11.96 6.66
N VAL A 81 -15.35 11.56 5.39
CA VAL A 81 -15.52 12.47 4.26
C VAL A 81 -16.50 11.90 3.25
N ALA A 82 -17.46 12.71 2.81
CA ALA A 82 -18.40 12.32 1.78
C ALA A 82 -17.75 12.32 0.39
N PRO A 83 -17.83 11.19 -0.36
CA PRO A 83 -17.36 11.17 -1.74
C PRO A 83 -18.12 12.15 -2.62
N THR A 84 -17.39 12.82 -3.49
CA THR A 84 -17.96 13.72 -4.48
C THR A 84 -18.65 12.94 -5.60
N LYS A 85 -19.49 13.62 -6.39
CA LYS A 85 -20.12 13.03 -7.58
C LYS A 85 -19.10 12.43 -8.53
N MET A 86 -18.04 13.15 -8.82
CA MET A 86 -16.92 12.72 -9.65
C MET A 86 -15.88 12.00 -8.78
N ASN A 87 -15.46 10.81 -9.21
CA ASN A 87 -14.42 10.05 -8.51
C ASN A 87 -13.10 10.79 -8.39
N ASP A 88 -12.71 11.54 -9.41
CA ASP A 88 -11.39 12.15 -9.55
C ASP A 88 -10.98 12.99 -8.34
N ARG A 89 -11.90 13.80 -7.81
CA ARG A 89 -11.62 14.67 -6.66
C ARG A 89 -11.46 13.87 -5.37
N TYR A 90 -12.27 12.83 -5.19
CA TYR A 90 -12.18 11.98 -4.02
C TYR A 90 -10.94 11.10 -4.07
N GLU A 91 -10.59 10.59 -5.23
CA GLU A 91 -9.37 9.83 -5.46
C GLU A 91 -8.12 10.69 -5.22
N TRP A 92 -8.13 11.93 -5.67
CA TRP A 92 -7.07 12.88 -5.37
C TRP A 92 -6.96 13.16 -3.86
N PHE A 93 -8.09 13.28 -3.15
CA PHE A 93 -8.10 13.39 -1.69
C PHE A 93 -7.45 12.17 -1.03
N LEU A 94 -7.83 10.95 -1.43
CA LEU A 94 -7.26 9.72 -0.90
C LEU A 94 -5.74 9.65 -1.11
N GLU A 95 -5.30 10.01 -2.31
CA GLU A 95 -3.87 10.05 -2.65
C GLU A 95 -3.11 11.03 -1.76
N LYS A 96 -3.56 12.28 -1.68
CA LYS A 96 -2.88 13.32 -0.88
C LYS A 96 -2.94 13.06 0.62
N ALA A 97 -4.05 12.58 1.12
CA ALA A 97 -4.19 12.19 2.53
C ALA A 97 -3.20 11.07 2.90
N THR A 98 -3.02 10.09 2.01
CA THR A 98 -2.04 9.02 2.20
C THR A 98 -0.61 9.54 2.21
N GLU A 99 -0.25 10.42 1.27
CA GLU A 99 1.06 11.07 1.21
C GLU A 99 1.39 11.89 2.46
N ILE A 100 0.38 12.50 3.09
CA ILE A 100 0.52 13.29 4.32
C ILE A 100 0.64 12.38 5.57
N GLY A 101 0.17 11.12 5.47
CA GLY A 101 0.26 10.16 6.56
C GLY A 101 -1.03 10.01 7.37
N ILE A 102 -2.19 10.09 6.73
CA ILE A 102 -3.47 9.78 7.39
C ILE A 102 -3.52 8.33 7.87
N HIS A 103 -4.22 8.07 8.98
CA HIS A 103 -4.29 6.73 9.56
C HIS A 103 -5.57 5.99 9.17
N GLU A 104 -6.67 6.71 9.03
CA GLU A 104 -7.98 6.08 8.80
C GLU A 104 -8.92 7.00 8.02
N ILE A 105 -9.67 6.42 7.09
CA ILE A 105 -10.65 7.14 6.27
C ILE A 105 -11.96 6.36 6.31
N THR A 106 -13.06 7.07 6.56
CA THR A 106 -14.41 6.53 6.45
C THR A 106 -15.21 7.36 5.45
N PRO A 107 -15.59 6.79 4.31
CA PRO A 107 -16.56 7.43 3.42
C PRO A 107 -17.91 7.55 4.11
N ILE A 108 -18.52 8.74 4.05
CA ILE A 108 -19.86 8.97 4.60
C ILE A 108 -20.85 9.33 3.51
N ILE A 109 -22.09 8.84 3.64
CA ILE A 109 -23.19 9.18 2.75
C ILE A 109 -24.16 10.09 3.51
N CYS A 110 -24.15 11.37 3.13
CA CYS A 110 -25.07 12.36 3.73
C CYS A 110 -26.41 12.38 3.01
N ASP A 111 -27.42 13.03 3.61
CA ASP A 111 -28.78 13.11 3.08
C ASP A 111 -28.82 13.63 1.62
N HIS A 112 -28.00 14.63 1.33
CA HIS A 112 -27.89 15.26 0.01
C HIS A 112 -26.72 14.77 -0.84
N SER A 113 -26.07 13.65 -0.45
CA SER A 113 -25.01 13.06 -1.26
C SER A 113 -25.56 12.56 -2.60
N GLU A 114 -24.98 13.04 -3.69
CA GLU A 114 -25.32 12.55 -5.03
C GLU A 114 -24.86 11.11 -5.23
N ARG A 115 -23.74 10.73 -4.61
CA ARG A 115 -23.18 9.37 -4.69
C ARG A 115 -23.64 8.55 -3.50
N LYS A 116 -24.38 7.49 -3.78
CA LYS A 116 -24.90 6.53 -2.78
C LYS A 116 -24.15 5.19 -2.78
N ILE A 117 -23.40 4.90 -3.84
CA ILE A 117 -22.65 3.64 -3.99
C ILE A 117 -21.17 3.96 -4.12
N ILE A 118 -20.33 3.26 -3.35
CA ILE A 118 -18.91 3.47 -3.27
C ILE A 118 -18.18 2.16 -3.59
N ASN A 119 -17.24 2.22 -4.53
CA ASN A 119 -16.37 1.09 -4.84
C ASN A 119 -15.11 1.17 -3.97
N THR A 120 -15.14 0.49 -2.82
CA THR A 120 -14.03 0.46 -1.86
C THR A 120 -12.79 -0.23 -2.42
N GLU A 121 -12.95 -1.24 -3.27
CA GLU A 121 -11.82 -1.94 -3.90
C GLU A 121 -10.97 -1.00 -4.77
N ARG A 122 -11.60 -0.12 -5.52
CA ARG A 122 -10.90 0.91 -6.31
C ARG A 122 -10.15 1.89 -5.40
N PHE A 123 -10.76 2.30 -4.31
CA PHE A 123 -10.15 3.22 -3.35
C PHE A 123 -8.97 2.58 -2.61
N ASP A 124 -9.07 1.31 -2.24
CA ASP A 124 -7.95 0.56 -1.65
C ASP A 124 -6.73 0.52 -2.58
N LYS A 125 -6.93 0.33 -3.87
CA LYS A 125 -5.86 0.36 -4.86
C LYS A 125 -5.17 1.74 -4.94
N ILE A 126 -5.94 2.82 -4.83
CA ILE A 126 -5.39 4.18 -4.82
C ILE A 126 -4.55 4.43 -3.57
N LEU A 127 -5.04 4.04 -2.39
CA LEU A 127 -4.30 4.15 -1.14
C LEU A 127 -2.98 3.37 -1.19
N LEU A 128 -3.02 2.15 -1.70
CA LEU A 128 -1.82 1.32 -1.86
C LEU A 128 -0.81 1.95 -2.82
N THR A 129 -1.26 2.43 -3.96
CA THR A 129 -0.39 3.10 -4.94
C THR A 129 0.24 4.36 -4.36
N ALA A 130 -0.54 5.18 -3.67
CA ALA A 130 -0.08 6.41 -3.03
C ALA A 130 0.95 6.11 -1.91
N MET A 131 0.71 5.09 -1.09
CA MET A 131 1.65 4.63 -0.06
C MET A 131 2.99 4.24 -0.70
N LYS A 132 2.97 3.43 -1.76
CA LYS A 132 4.20 2.99 -2.46
C LYS A 132 4.96 4.17 -3.08
N GLN A 133 4.27 5.11 -3.69
CA GLN A 133 4.90 6.28 -4.35
C GLN A 133 5.48 7.28 -3.36
N SER A 134 4.84 7.48 -2.23
CA SER A 134 5.31 8.42 -1.19
C SER A 134 6.32 7.80 -0.22
N ASN A 135 6.64 6.51 -0.38
CA ASN A 135 7.49 5.73 0.53
C ASN A 135 6.94 5.72 1.98
N GLU A 136 5.64 5.82 2.15
CA GLU A 136 4.98 5.62 3.43
C GLU A 136 4.98 4.15 3.81
N LEU A 137 5.20 3.85 5.09
CA LEU A 137 5.27 2.47 5.59
C LEU A 137 3.97 2.02 6.25
N PHE A 138 3.04 2.94 6.45
CA PHE A 138 1.71 2.66 6.99
C PHE A 138 0.65 2.80 5.90
N LEU A 139 -0.10 1.72 5.67
CA LEU A 139 -1.26 1.78 4.79
C LEU A 139 -2.46 2.33 5.57
N PRO A 140 -3.09 3.42 5.10
CA PRO A 140 -4.31 3.92 5.73
C PRO A 140 -5.41 2.87 5.75
N LYS A 141 -6.15 2.79 6.85
CA LYS A 141 -7.34 1.94 6.94
C LYS A 141 -8.51 2.62 6.23
N LEU A 142 -9.09 1.95 5.25
CA LEU A 142 -10.34 2.38 4.61
C LEU A 142 -11.50 1.58 5.20
N ASN A 143 -12.44 2.27 5.83
CA ASN A 143 -13.66 1.65 6.34
C ASN A 143 -14.74 1.57 5.25
N ASN A 144 -15.72 0.71 5.47
CA ASN A 144 -16.93 0.71 4.66
C ASN A 144 -17.66 2.04 4.81
N ALA A 145 -18.39 2.43 3.77
CA ALA A 145 -19.20 3.63 3.82
C ALA A 145 -20.31 3.50 4.89
N ILE A 146 -20.55 4.60 5.56
CA ILE A 146 -21.63 4.72 6.56
C ILE A 146 -22.56 5.88 6.21
N THR A 147 -23.79 5.82 6.70
CA THR A 147 -24.79 6.89 6.56
C THR A 147 -24.84 7.74 7.80
#